data_8f559e396a23c77612577ebac442c13b
#
_entry.id   8f559e396a23c77612577ebac442c13b
#
_cell.length_a   1.000
_cell.length_b   1.000
_cell.length_c   1.000
_cell.angle_alpha   90.00
_cell.angle_beta   90.00
_cell.angle_gamma   90.00
#
_symmetry.space_group_name_H-M   'P 1'
#
loop_
_entity.id
_entity.type
_entity.pdbx_description
1 polymer ?
#
loop_
_entity_poly.entity_id
_entity_poly.type
_entity_poly.pdbx_seq_one_letter_code
_entity_poly.pdbx_strand_id
1 'polypeptide(L)'
;INAAKNYQNDGDSVYRLFYDTIKGGDYRAREANVYRLAEVSNAIIDQCVAQGVPFAREYGGLLDNRSFGGAQVSRTFYARGQTGQQLLLGAYSALSREVQRGNVKLYTRYEMLDVVLVKDSEGVERARGILARNLVTGKIERFAAHAVVIGTGGYGNTYFLSTNAMGCNGSAAMQCYRKGAYFANP
;
A
#
# COMPACT_ATOMS: atom_id res chain seq x y z
N ILE A 1 4.94 -4.21 10.96
CA ILE A 1 3.59 -4.32 10.40
C ILE A 1 2.66 -5.01 11.38
N ASN A 2 1.47 -4.44 11.60
CA ASN A 2 0.52 -4.93 12.59
C ASN A 2 -0.45 -5.95 11.99
N ALA A 3 -0.71 -7.03 12.73
CA ALA A 3 -1.73 -8.02 12.39
C ALA A 3 -2.30 -8.67 13.66
N ALA A 4 -3.57 -9.01 13.62
CA ALA A 4 -4.29 -9.59 14.76
C ALA A 4 -4.09 -11.11 14.87
N LYS A 5 -2.83 -11.59 14.80
CA LYS A 5 -2.53 -13.05 14.89
C LYS A 5 -2.62 -13.64 16.29
N ASN A 6 -2.49 -12.81 17.31
CA ASN A 6 -2.67 -13.19 18.72
C ASN A 6 -1.92 -14.46 19.17
N TYR A 7 -0.71 -14.67 18.67
CA TYR A 7 0.09 -15.87 19.00
C TYR A 7 0.40 -16.02 20.49
N GLN A 8 0.54 -14.92 21.22
CA GLN A 8 0.86 -14.90 22.65
C GLN A 8 -0.39 -14.89 23.52
N ASN A 9 -1.57 -14.94 22.92
CA ASN A 9 -2.85 -14.91 23.61
C ASN A 9 -3.05 -13.66 24.51
N ASP A 10 -2.58 -12.50 24.06
CA ASP A 10 -2.68 -11.21 24.76
C ASP A 10 -4.10 -10.60 24.72
N GLY A 11 -5.08 -11.36 24.25
CA GLY A 11 -6.44 -10.86 24.04
C GLY A 11 -6.59 -9.94 22.83
N ASP A 12 -5.71 -10.06 21.83
CA ASP A 12 -5.87 -9.35 20.56
C ASP A 12 -6.94 -9.99 19.67
N SER A 13 -7.54 -9.19 18.80
CA SER A 13 -8.58 -9.61 17.87
C SER A 13 -8.66 -8.66 16.67
N VAL A 14 -9.33 -9.10 15.63
CA VAL A 14 -9.67 -8.25 14.47
C VAL A 14 -10.40 -6.99 14.93
N TYR A 15 -11.39 -7.13 15.82
CA TYR A 15 -12.13 -5.99 16.33
C TYR A 15 -11.24 -5.03 17.15
N ARG A 16 -10.32 -5.56 17.96
CA ARG A 16 -9.40 -4.73 18.76
C ARG A 16 -8.43 -3.97 17.84
N LEU A 17 -7.88 -4.63 16.83
CA LEU A 17 -7.02 -3.97 15.84
C LEU A 17 -7.79 -2.88 15.08
N PHE A 18 -9.03 -3.17 14.68
CA PHE A 18 -9.92 -2.19 14.06
C PHE A 18 -10.15 -0.98 14.97
N TYR A 19 -10.57 -1.22 16.22
CA TYR A 19 -10.85 -0.15 17.18
C TYR A 19 -9.61 0.73 17.43
N ASP A 20 -8.46 0.12 17.69
CA ASP A 20 -7.21 0.85 17.94
C ASP A 20 -6.78 1.68 16.72
N THR A 21 -7.00 1.16 15.51
CA THR A 21 -6.67 1.88 14.28
C THR A 21 -7.60 3.07 14.05
N ILE A 22 -8.91 2.92 14.29
CA ILE A 22 -9.88 4.03 14.18
C ILE A 22 -9.56 5.12 15.21
N LYS A 23 -9.31 4.70 16.46
CA LYS A 23 -8.99 5.62 17.56
C LYS A 23 -7.65 6.34 17.30
N GLY A 24 -6.63 5.61 16.89
CA GLY A 24 -5.31 6.16 16.57
C GLY A 24 -5.32 7.10 15.36
N GLY A 25 -6.26 6.93 14.45
CA GLY A 25 -6.54 7.81 13.31
C GLY A 25 -7.49 8.96 13.63
N ASP A 26 -7.77 9.21 14.90
CA ASP A 26 -8.63 10.32 15.39
C ASP A 26 -10.05 10.27 14.79
N TYR A 27 -10.57 9.06 14.59
CA TYR A 27 -11.92 8.78 14.05
C TYR A 27 -12.20 9.34 12.66
N ARG A 28 -11.15 9.59 11.85
CA ARG A 28 -11.29 10.15 10.50
C ARG A 28 -11.36 9.12 9.40
N ALA A 29 -10.91 7.91 9.66
CA ALA A 29 -10.84 6.86 8.65
C ALA A 29 -12.24 6.30 8.32
N ARG A 30 -12.39 5.82 7.09
CA ARG A 30 -13.58 5.08 6.69
C ARG A 30 -13.58 3.71 7.38
N GLU A 31 -14.49 3.50 8.32
CA GLU A 31 -14.55 2.33 9.20
C GLU A 31 -14.58 1.00 8.42
N ALA A 32 -15.39 0.90 7.37
CA ALA A 32 -15.48 -0.31 6.57
C ALA A 32 -14.13 -0.72 5.96
N ASN A 33 -13.31 0.24 5.52
CA ASN A 33 -11.98 -0.04 4.97
C ASN A 33 -11.00 -0.51 6.06
N VAL A 34 -11.07 0.11 7.24
CA VAL A 34 -10.21 -0.25 8.37
C VAL A 34 -10.59 -1.63 8.93
N TYR A 35 -11.89 -1.92 9.02
CA TYR A 35 -12.36 -3.24 9.44
C TYR A 35 -11.86 -4.33 8.48
N ARG A 36 -12.00 -4.09 7.17
CA ARG A 36 -11.50 -5.02 6.15
C ARG A 36 -9.98 -5.20 6.23
N LEU A 37 -9.23 -4.14 6.48
CA LEU A 37 -7.79 -4.23 6.71
C LEU A 37 -7.47 -5.15 7.91
N ALA A 38 -8.17 -4.97 9.01
CA ALA A 38 -7.99 -5.79 10.20
C ALA A 38 -8.33 -7.28 9.94
N GLU A 39 -9.42 -7.56 9.22
CA GLU A 39 -9.80 -8.94 8.82
C GLU A 39 -8.70 -9.63 8.01
N VAL A 40 -8.14 -8.94 7.00
CA VAL A 40 -7.17 -9.55 6.09
C VAL A 40 -5.74 -9.54 6.64
N SER A 41 -5.49 -8.85 7.75
CA SER A 41 -4.13 -8.61 8.27
C SER A 41 -3.34 -9.90 8.47
N ASN A 42 -3.98 -10.96 8.97
CA ASN A 42 -3.34 -12.25 9.20
C ASN A 42 -2.91 -12.92 7.89
N ALA A 43 -3.79 -12.92 6.89
CA ALA A 43 -3.48 -13.48 5.58
C ALA A 43 -2.36 -12.70 4.86
N ILE A 44 -2.29 -11.37 5.08
CA ILE A 44 -1.22 -10.54 4.52
C ILE A 44 0.14 -10.92 5.11
N ILE A 45 0.23 -11.17 6.41
CA ILE A 45 1.48 -11.64 7.04
C ILE A 45 1.90 -12.98 6.43
N ASP A 46 0.97 -13.93 6.31
CA ASP A 46 1.26 -15.25 5.74
C ASP A 46 1.71 -15.15 4.27
N GLN A 47 1.08 -14.25 3.50
CA GLN A 47 1.51 -13.96 2.14
C GLN A 47 2.92 -13.36 2.08
N CYS A 48 3.25 -12.42 2.97
CA CYS A 48 4.59 -11.85 3.04
C CYS A 48 5.64 -12.92 3.37
N VAL A 49 5.34 -13.83 4.30
CA VAL A 49 6.21 -14.98 4.60
C VAL A 49 6.40 -15.87 3.37
N ALA A 50 5.32 -16.18 2.67
CA ALA A 50 5.37 -16.99 1.44
C ALA A 50 6.17 -16.30 0.31
N GLN A 51 6.22 -14.97 0.31
CA GLN A 51 7.05 -14.18 -0.62
C GLN A 51 8.52 -14.07 -0.20
N GLY A 52 8.90 -14.68 0.94
CA GLY A 52 10.27 -14.72 1.41
C GLY A 52 10.68 -13.58 2.35
N VAL A 53 9.73 -12.86 2.93
CA VAL A 53 10.04 -11.82 3.92
C VAL A 53 10.55 -12.48 5.21
N PRO A 54 11.80 -12.17 5.64
CA PRO A 54 12.43 -12.80 6.80
C PRO A 54 12.02 -12.12 8.11
N PHE A 55 10.77 -12.25 8.49
CA PHE A 55 10.33 -11.77 9.80
C PHE A 55 11.10 -12.46 10.92
N ALA A 56 11.34 -11.73 12.01
CA ALA A 56 11.90 -12.29 13.23
C ALA A 56 11.02 -13.45 13.73
N ARG A 57 11.68 -14.46 14.30
CA ARG A 57 11.03 -15.63 14.88
C ARG A 57 11.47 -15.81 16.32
N GLU A 58 10.55 -16.28 17.14
CA GLU A 58 10.84 -16.74 18.50
C GLU A 58 11.55 -18.09 18.47
N TYR A 59 12.02 -18.56 19.65
CA TYR A 59 12.77 -19.80 19.77
C TYR A 59 11.99 -21.03 19.30
N GLY A 60 10.66 -21.05 19.48
CA GLY A 60 9.78 -22.11 19.02
C GLY A 60 9.48 -22.11 17.51
N GLY A 61 9.99 -21.10 16.76
CA GLY A 61 9.84 -21.00 15.31
C GLY A 61 8.61 -20.25 14.84
N LEU A 62 7.73 -19.81 15.72
CA LEU A 62 6.63 -18.90 15.37
C LEU A 62 7.18 -17.51 15.06
N LEU A 63 6.41 -16.72 14.33
CA LEU A 63 6.77 -15.33 14.07
C LEU A 63 6.78 -14.54 15.38
N ASP A 64 7.87 -13.84 15.62
CA ASP A 64 7.98 -12.96 16.77
C ASP A 64 7.19 -11.67 16.54
N ASN A 65 6.53 -11.19 17.57
CA ASN A 65 5.82 -9.94 17.57
C ASN A 65 6.08 -9.15 18.85
N ARG A 66 5.88 -7.85 18.78
CA ARG A 66 6.09 -6.95 19.91
C ARG A 66 5.03 -5.87 19.96
N SER A 67 4.88 -5.25 21.11
CA SER A 67 4.14 -4.00 21.25
C SER A 67 4.94 -2.87 20.64
N PHE A 68 4.29 -2.01 19.86
CA PHE A 68 4.90 -0.85 19.23
C PHE A 68 3.85 0.23 18.93
N GLY A 69 4.27 1.51 18.95
CA GLY A 69 3.40 2.61 18.56
C GLY A 69 2.20 2.85 19.49
N GLY A 70 2.35 2.57 20.80
CA GLY A 70 1.28 2.75 21.78
C GLY A 70 0.25 1.60 21.83
N ALA A 71 0.39 0.57 21.00
CA ALA A 71 -0.42 -0.64 21.12
C ALA A 71 -0.12 -1.37 22.43
N GLN A 72 -1.17 -1.72 23.18
CA GLN A 72 -1.05 -2.41 24.47
C GLN A 72 -0.90 -3.92 24.34
N VAL A 73 -0.92 -4.45 23.13
CA VAL A 73 -0.76 -5.88 22.82
C VAL A 73 0.36 -6.09 21.83
N SER A 74 0.98 -7.26 21.87
CA SER A 74 2.02 -7.64 20.92
C SER A 74 1.38 -8.05 19.61
N ARG A 75 1.41 -7.17 18.62
CA ARG A 75 0.83 -7.40 17.29
C ARG A 75 1.73 -6.93 16.14
N THR A 76 2.91 -6.38 16.43
CA THR A 76 3.82 -5.84 15.42
C THR A 76 4.85 -6.89 15.01
N PHE A 77 4.71 -7.41 13.80
CA PHE A 77 5.66 -8.30 13.16
C PHE A 77 6.78 -7.47 12.49
N TYR A 78 8.01 -7.89 12.60
CA TYR A 78 9.17 -7.07 12.24
C TYR A 78 10.34 -7.91 11.71
N ALA A 79 11.23 -7.28 10.98
CA ALA A 79 12.48 -7.83 10.48
C ALA A 79 13.68 -6.95 10.96
N ARG A 80 13.80 -6.77 12.25
CA ARG A 80 14.92 -6.14 13.00
C ARG A 80 15.56 -4.95 12.28
N GLY A 81 14.85 -3.82 12.23
CA GLY A 81 15.32 -2.57 11.63
C GLY A 81 15.19 -2.49 10.10
N GLN A 82 14.83 -3.56 9.43
CA GLN A 82 14.73 -3.64 7.96
C GLN A 82 13.35 -4.03 7.47
N THR A 83 12.31 -3.92 8.29
CA THR A 83 10.97 -4.43 7.97
C THR A 83 10.44 -3.88 6.64
N GLY A 84 10.49 -2.56 6.43
CA GLY A 84 10.03 -1.94 5.20
C GLY A 84 10.83 -2.38 3.98
N GLN A 85 12.14 -2.43 4.08
CA GLN A 85 13.02 -2.90 3.02
C GLN A 85 12.72 -4.36 2.64
N GLN A 86 12.56 -5.23 3.62
CA GLN A 86 12.31 -6.65 3.38
C GLN A 86 10.91 -6.90 2.78
N LEU A 87 9.90 -6.15 3.22
CA LEU A 87 8.57 -6.17 2.59
C LEU A 87 8.64 -5.75 1.12
N LEU A 88 9.38 -4.68 0.83
CA LEU A 88 9.57 -4.20 -0.55
C LEU A 88 10.28 -5.25 -1.41
N LEU A 89 11.37 -5.83 -0.91
CA LEU A 89 12.13 -6.88 -1.63
C LEU A 89 11.28 -8.13 -1.89
N GLY A 90 10.47 -8.57 -0.92
CA GLY A 90 9.54 -9.69 -1.08
C GLY A 90 8.51 -9.43 -2.17
N ALA A 91 7.87 -8.27 -2.14
CA ALA A 91 6.90 -7.87 -3.16
C ALA A 91 7.55 -7.71 -4.54
N TYR A 92 8.73 -7.09 -4.62
CA TYR A 92 9.47 -6.91 -5.87
C TYR A 92 9.93 -8.23 -6.47
N SER A 93 10.36 -9.18 -5.65
CA SER A 93 10.73 -10.53 -6.13
C SER A 93 9.52 -11.27 -6.71
N ALA A 94 8.35 -11.16 -6.07
CA ALA A 94 7.12 -11.74 -6.60
C ALA A 94 6.71 -11.07 -7.93
N LEU A 95 6.78 -9.75 -8.02
CA LEU A 95 6.52 -9.00 -9.25
C LEU A 95 7.49 -9.41 -10.37
N SER A 96 8.78 -9.53 -10.08
CA SER A 96 9.80 -9.87 -11.05
C SER A 96 9.57 -11.24 -11.69
N ARG A 97 9.04 -12.20 -10.92
CA ARG A 97 8.64 -13.51 -11.48
C ARG A 97 7.54 -13.36 -12.52
N GLU A 98 6.55 -12.50 -12.27
CA GLU A 98 5.45 -12.28 -13.22
C GLU A 98 5.90 -11.49 -14.45
N VAL A 99 6.86 -10.58 -14.30
CA VAL A 99 7.53 -9.90 -15.42
C VAL A 99 8.27 -10.93 -16.29
N GLN A 100 9.03 -11.83 -15.68
CA GLN A 100 9.76 -12.89 -16.41
C GLN A 100 8.81 -13.85 -17.14
N ARG A 101 7.64 -14.13 -16.57
CA ARG A 101 6.59 -14.96 -17.21
C ARG A 101 5.86 -14.23 -18.35
N GLY A 102 6.08 -12.95 -18.53
CA GLY A 102 5.38 -12.13 -19.53
C GLY A 102 3.98 -11.66 -19.12
N ASN A 103 3.55 -11.96 -17.91
CA ASN A 103 2.23 -11.53 -17.38
C ASN A 103 2.20 -10.05 -17.02
N VAL A 104 3.35 -9.45 -16.77
CA VAL A 104 3.48 -8.04 -16.35
C VAL A 104 4.53 -7.35 -17.21
N LYS A 105 4.22 -6.14 -17.64
CA LYS A 105 5.20 -5.21 -18.24
C LYS A 105 5.52 -4.11 -17.23
N LEU A 106 6.79 -3.96 -16.89
CA LEU A 106 7.27 -2.94 -15.97
C LEU A 106 7.92 -1.78 -16.74
N TYR A 107 7.39 -0.60 -16.55
CA TYR A 107 7.90 0.63 -17.18
C TYR A 107 8.60 1.48 -16.10
N THR A 108 9.90 1.39 -16.02
CA THR A 108 10.72 2.18 -15.10
C THR A 108 11.05 3.55 -15.69
N ARG A 109 11.27 4.56 -14.85
CA ARG A 109 11.53 5.95 -15.25
C ARG A 109 10.41 6.57 -16.10
N TYR A 110 9.17 6.27 -15.70
CA TYR A 110 7.98 6.91 -16.26
C TYR A 110 7.30 7.76 -15.19
N GLU A 111 6.86 8.92 -15.57
CA GLU A 111 6.05 9.82 -14.74
C GLU A 111 4.61 9.83 -15.24
N MET A 112 3.66 9.53 -14.36
CA MET A 112 2.25 9.66 -14.68
C MET A 112 1.89 11.16 -14.79
N LEU A 113 1.34 11.57 -15.92
CA LEU A 113 0.91 12.95 -16.17
C LEU A 113 -0.58 13.13 -15.95
N ASP A 114 -1.40 12.13 -16.31
CA ASP A 114 -2.86 12.25 -16.20
C ASP A 114 -3.52 10.86 -16.21
N VAL A 115 -4.75 10.80 -15.72
CA VAL A 115 -5.65 9.66 -15.88
C VAL A 115 -6.60 9.89 -17.05
N VAL A 116 -6.80 8.90 -17.88
CA VAL A 116 -7.71 8.94 -19.01
C VAL A 116 -9.09 8.47 -18.60
N LEU A 117 -10.08 9.36 -18.69
CA LEU A 117 -11.48 9.04 -18.46
C LEU A 117 -12.19 8.89 -19.82
N VAL A 118 -13.03 7.89 -19.91
CA VAL A 118 -13.88 7.63 -21.08
C VAL A 118 -15.31 7.40 -20.60
N LYS A 119 -16.28 8.03 -21.24
CA LYS A 119 -17.69 7.74 -20.98
C LYS A 119 -18.09 6.42 -21.62
N ASP A 120 -18.74 5.58 -20.86
CA ASP A 120 -19.34 4.35 -21.39
C ASP A 120 -20.67 4.62 -22.11
N SER A 121 -21.35 3.57 -22.57
CA SER A 121 -22.63 3.66 -23.26
C SER A 121 -23.75 4.27 -22.42
N GLU A 122 -23.59 4.26 -21.09
CA GLU A 122 -24.57 4.81 -20.14
C GLU A 122 -24.20 6.25 -19.72
N GLY A 123 -23.13 6.81 -20.29
CA GLY A 123 -22.61 8.13 -19.97
C GLY A 123 -21.79 8.21 -18.70
N VAL A 124 -21.49 7.08 -18.06
CA VAL A 124 -20.69 7.01 -16.84
C VAL A 124 -19.19 7.12 -17.17
N GLU A 125 -18.48 8.01 -16.51
CA GLU A 125 -17.04 8.15 -16.67
C GLU A 125 -16.29 7.03 -15.98
N ARG A 126 -15.37 6.39 -16.72
CA ARG A 126 -14.52 5.31 -16.22
C ARG A 126 -13.05 5.59 -16.52
N ALA A 127 -12.20 5.31 -15.55
CA ALA A 127 -10.75 5.35 -15.77
C ALA A 127 -10.35 4.19 -16.70
N ARG A 128 -9.81 4.52 -17.86
CA ARG A 128 -9.47 3.56 -18.93
C ARG A 128 -8.01 3.60 -19.34
N GLY A 129 -7.19 4.29 -18.60
CA GLY A 129 -5.76 4.35 -18.85
C GLY A 129 -5.09 5.55 -18.22
N ILE A 130 -3.85 5.72 -18.56
CA ILE A 130 -3.02 6.84 -18.12
C ILE A 130 -2.24 7.45 -19.29
N LEU A 131 -1.87 8.71 -19.13
CA LEU A 131 -0.80 9.36 -19.89
C LEU A 131 0.45 9.35 -19.03
N ALA A 132 1.56 8.93 -19.60
CA ALA A 132 2.84 8.96 -18.91
C ALA A 132 3.95 9.49 -19.80
N ARG A 133 4.94 10.12 -19.19
CA ARG A 133 6.13 10.61 -19.84
C ARG A 133 7.31 9.68 -19.53
N ASN A 134 7.97 9.21 -20.58
CA ASN A 134 9.25 8.55 -20.46
C ASN A 134 10.31 9.60 -20.08
N LEU A 135 10.88 9.48 -18.89
CA LEU A 135 11.85 10.46 -18.36
C LEU A 135 13.23 10.40 -19.04
N VAL A 136 13.50 9.34 -19.81
CA VAL A 136 14.76 9.20 -20.56
C VAL A 136 14.66 9.89 -21.90
N THR A 137 13.54 9.67 -22.60
CA THR A 137 13.35 10.15 -23.98
C THR A 137 12.52 11.44 -24.10
N GLY A 138 11.80 11.81 -23.04
CA GLY A 138 10.83 12.91 -23.04
C GLY A 138 9.50 12.57 -23.73
N LYS A 139 9.36 11.40 -24.32
CA LYS A 139 8.16 10.99 -25.06
C LYS A 139 6.96 10.85 -24.12
N ILE A 140 5.80 11.33 -24.59
CA ILE A 140 4.51 11.09 -23.92
C ILE A 140 3.84 9.89 -24.57
N GLU A 141 3.44 8.94 -23.75
CA GLU A 141 2.85 7.68 -24.17
C GLU A 141 1.50 7.46 -23.48
N ARG A 142 0.62 6.73 -24.16
CA ARG A 142 -0.72 6.34 -23.65
C ARG A 142 -0.72 4.88 -23.30
N PHE A 143 -1.25 4.59 -22.12
CA PHE A 143 -1.43 3.22 -21.65
C PHE A 143 -2.93 2.98 -21.41
N ALA A 144 -3.54 2.17 -22.26
CA ALA A 144 -4.95 1.77 -22.11
C ALA A 144 -5.08 0.56 -21.19
N ALA A 145 -6.11 0.54 -20.35
CA ALA A 145 -6.40 -0.56 -19.42
C ALA A 145 -7.89 -0.64 -19.10
N HIS A 146 -8.36 -1.80 -18.67
CA HIS A 146 -9.72 -1.98 -18.18
C HIS A 146 -9.92 -1.40 -16.78
N ALA A 147 -8.85 -1.32 -16.00
CA ALA A 147 -8.82 -0.70 -14.68
C ALA A 147 -7.49 0.01 -14.45
N VAL A 148 -7.50 1.05 -13.63
CA VAL A 148 -6.30 1.81 -13.24
C VAL A 148 -6.20 1.77 -11.71
N VAL A 149 -5.05 1.35 -11.20
CA VAL A 149 -4.76 1.35 -9.76
C VAL A 149 -3.68 2.39 -9.50
N ILE A 150 -3.92 3.30 -8.58
CA ILE A 150 -2.97 4.32 -8.15
C ILE A 150 -2.37 3.87 -6.81
N GLY A 151 -1.08 3.55 -6.83
CA GLY A 151 -0.32 3.09 -5.65
C GLY A 151 0.94 3.92 -5.44
N THR A 152 0.85 5.24 -5.65
CA THR A 152 2.00 6.16 -5.70
C THR A 152 2.46 6.67 -4.33
N GLY A 153 1.98 6.08 -3.25
CA GLY A 153 2.34 6.44 -1.89
C GLY A 153 1.68 7.73 -1.42
N GLY A 154 2.25 8.31 -0.38
CA GLY A 154 1.72 9.50 0.28
C GLY A 154 2.18 10.82 -0.34
N TYR A 155 1.95 11.89 0.37
CA TYR A 155 2.22 13.27 -0.07
C TYR A 155 2.89 14.13 1.02
N GLY A 156 3.68 13.49 1.89
CA GLY A 156 4.37 14.18 2.98
C GLY A 156 5.25 15.35 2.52
N ASN A 157 5.86 15.25 1.33
CA ASN A 157 6.71 16.29 0.78
C ASN A 157 5.96 17.50 0.17
N THR A 158 4.64 17.54 0.28
CA THR A 158 3.88 18.78 0.07
C THR A 158 3.96 19.72 1.27
N TYR A 159 4.44 19.22 2.41
CA TYR A 159 4.57 19.96 3.66
C TYR A 159 6.03 20.20 4.03
N PHE A 160 6.26 21.23 4.81
CA PHE A 160 7.59 21.57 5.33
C PHE A 160 8.09 20.52 6.34
N LEU A 161 9.39 20.21 6.31
CA LEU A 161 10.06 19.24 7.19
C LEU A 161 9.54 17.79 7.10
N SER A 162 9.17 17.33 5.90
CA SER A 162 8.88 15.92 5.71
C SER A 162 10.15 15.07 5.76
N THR A 163 10.06 13.91 6.43
CA THR A 163 11.10 12.88 6.44
C THR A 163 10.83 11.76 5.41
N ASN A 164 9.76 11.87 4.63
CA ASN A 164 9.42 10.90 3.59
C ASN A 164 10.36 11.03 2.38
N ALA A 165 10.40 9.99 1.55
CA ALA A 165 11.09 10.04 0.28
C ALA A 165 10.59 11.21 -0.59
N MET A 166 11.48 11.83 -1.36
CA MET A 166 11.16 13.03 -2.16
C MET A 166 10.04 12.80 -3.17
N GLY A 167 9.85 11.57 -3.63
CA GLY A 167 8.75 11.19 -4.52
C GLY A 167 7.36 11.19 -3.86
N CYS A 168 7.26 11.30 -2.54
CA CYS A 168 5.98 11.40 -1.82
C CYS A 168 5.41 12.83 -1.91
N ASN A 169 5.11 13.30 -3.11
CA ASN A 169 4.70 14.68 -3.40
C ASN A 169 3.25 14.84 -3.86
N GLY A 170 2.50 13.74 -3.96
CA GLY A 170 1.07 13.75 -4.30
C GLY A 170 0.75 14.09 -5.75
N SER A 171 1.72 14.18 -6.66
CA SER A 171 1.48 14.62 -8.03
C SER A 171 0.44 13.76 -8.78
N ALA A 172 0.57 12.43 -8.75
CA ALA A 172 -0.37 11.53 -9.41
C ALA A 172 -1.76 11.54 -8.75
N ALA A 173 -1.81 11.55 -7.42
CA ALA A 173 -3.06 11.65 -6.67
C ALA A 173 -3.82 12.94 -7.00
N MET A 174 -3.10 14.07 -7.13
CA MET A 174 -3.68 15.36 -7.50
C MET A 174 -4.29 15.35 -8.91
N GLN A 175 -3.70 14.63 -9.87
CA GLN A 175 -4.30 14.48 -11.20
C GLN A 175 -5.63 13.72 -11.14
N CYS A 176 -5.68 12.67 -10.33
CA CYS A 176 -6.93 11.94 -10.09
C CYS A 176 -7.99 12.82 -9.43
N TYR A 177 -7.62 13.62 -8.43
CA TYR A 177 -8.50 14.57 -7.77
C TYR A 177 -9.09 15.58 -8.74
N ARG A 178 -8.26 16.18 -9.60
CA ARG A 178 -8.70 17.13 -10.66
C ARG A 178 -9.69 16.51 -11.66
N LYS A 179 -9.71 15.19 -11.75
CA LYS A 179 -10.64 14.43 -12.60
C LYS A 179 -11.85 13.89 -11.81
N GLY A 180 -12.07 14.36 -10.60
CA GLY A 180 -13.25 14.05 -9.80
C GLY A 180 -13.10 12.92 -8.79
N ALA A 181 -11.90 12.38 -8.59
CA ALA A 181 -11.68 11.44 -7.49
C ALA A 181 -11.74 12.15 -6.13
N TYR A 182 -12.30 11.49 -5.14
CA TYR A 182 -12.35 12.02 -3.78
C TYR A 182 -11.06 11.74 -3.01
N PHE A 183 -10.67 12.69 -2.16
CA PHE A 183 -9.67 12.48 -1.12
C PHE A 183 -10.37 12.10 0.18
N ALA A 184 -9.77 11.17 0.92
CA ALA A 184 -10.19 10.81 2.27
C ALA A 184 -9.07 11.12 3.26
N ASN A 185 -9.45 11.33 4.52
CA ASN A 185 -8.54 11.63 5.63
C ASN A 185 -7.64 12.85 5.36
N PRO A 186 -8.22 14.02 5.12
CA PRO A 186 -7.46 15.24 4.90
C PRO A 186 -6.68 15.67 6.15
#